data_3fa392e44131e85c14ed67ad222e3a22
#
_entry.id   3fa392e44131e85c14ed67ad222e3a22
#
_cell.length_a   1.000
_cell.length_b   1.000
_cell.length_c   1.000
_cell.angle_alpha   90.00
_cell.angle_beta   90.00
_cell.angle_gamma   90.00
#
_symmetry.space_group_name_H-M   'P 1'
#
loop_
_entity.id
_entity.type
_entity.pdbx_description
1 polymer ?
#
loop_
_entity_poly.entity_id
_entity_poly.type
_entity_poly.pdbx_seq_one_letter_code
_entity_poly.pdbx_strand_id
1 'polypeptide(L)'
;MHTDFSEVLAQLGIEKVNPGLCTGTTWQECAGDLLTSCSPADGKEIASIRQATLDDYNKTVELALRAFTEWRKVPAPRRGEVVRQIGLELRKYKEPLGRLVSYEMGKIYQEGLGEVQEMIDICDFAVGQSRQLYGFTMQSERPGHRMYDQYHPLGLVGVV
;
A
#
# COMPACT_ATOMS: atom_id res chain seq x y z
N MET A 1 -24.72 17.68 -10.10
CA MET A 1 -23.55 17.77 -10.98
C MET A 1 -23.13 16.35 -11.31
N HIS A 2 -23.39 15.86 -12.50
CA HIS A 2 -22.79 14.63 -12.98
C HIS A 2 -21.32 14.95 -13.30
N THR A 3 -20.45 14.77 -12.33
CA THR A 3 -19.02 14.80 -12.60
C THR A 3 -18.74 13.60 -13.49
N ASP A 4 -18.21 13.84 -14.66
CA ASP A 4 -17.78 12.74 -15.54
C ASP A 4 -16.70 11.96 -14.83
N PHE A 5 -17.02 10.75 -14.37
CA PHE A 5 -16.12 9.91 -13.57
C PHE A 5 -14.86 9.51 -14.37
N SER A 6 -14.92 9.64 -15.69
CA SER A 6 -13.77 9.41 -16.57
C SER A 6 -12.60 10.35 -16.29
N GLU A 7 -12.87 11.60 -15.86
CA GLU A 7 -11.82 12.54 -15.45
C GLU A 7 -11.09 12.06 -14.18
N VAL A 8 -11.83 11.48 -13.23
CA VAL A 8 -11.26 10.93 -12.01
C VAL A 8 -10.33 9.76 -12.33
N LEU A 9 -10.79 8.84 -13.18
CA LEU A 9 -9.98 7.70 -13.62
C LEU A 9 -8.72 8.15 -14.37
N ALA A 10 -8.84 9.13 -15.26
CA ALA A 10 -7.72 9.69 -16.00
C ALA A 10 -6.67 10.36 -15.08
N GLN A 11 -7.11 11.09 -14.03
CA GLN A 11 -6.22 11.68 -13.02
C GLN A 11 -5.45 10.63 -12.25
N LEU A 12 -6.04 9.45 -12.04
CA LEU A 12 -5.43 8.32 -11.34
C LEU A 12 -4.64 7.39 -12.28
N GLY A 13 -4.62 7.66 -13.59
CA GLY A 13 -3.98 6.82 -14.59
C GLY A 13 -4.65 5.45 -14.75
N ILE A 14 -5.95 5.36 -14.43
CA ILE A 14 -6.72 4.13 -14.55
C ILE A 14 -7.31 4.04 -15.97
N GLU A 15 -6.97 2.98 -16.68
CA GLU A 15 -7.46 2.67 -18.01
C GLU A 15 -8.66 1.71 -17.95
N LYS A 16 -9.27 1.43 -19.11
CA LYS A 16 -10.39 0.49 -19.20
C LYS A 16 -9.99 -0.92 -18.75
N VAL A 17 -8.77 -1.35 -19.07
CA VAL A 17 -8.18 -2.61 -18.61
C VAL A 17 -6.79 -2.33 -18.04
N ASN A 18 -6.56 -2.74 -16.82
CA ASN A 18 -5.34 -2.49 -16.08
C ASN A 18 -4.62 -3.79 -15.76
N PRO A 19 -3.29 -3.82 -15.67
CA PRO A 19 -2.56 -4.97 -15.14
C PRO A 19 -2.86 -5.13 -13.65
N GLY A 20 -3.05 -6.38 -13.20
CA GLY A 20 -3.36 -6.70 -11.80
C GLY A 20 -2.15 -6.95 -10.91
N LEU A 21 -0.94 -6.78 -11.43
CA LEU A 21 0.31 -7.04 -10.71
C LEU A 21 1.33 -5.95 -10.94
N CYS A 22 1.95 -5.49 -9.84
CA CYS A 22 3.09 -4.58 -9.89
C CYS A 22 4.22 -5.10 -9.00
N THR A 23 5.45 -5.09 -9.52
CA THR A 23 6.66 -5.47 -8.77
C THR A 23 7.48 -4.23 -8.42
N GLY A 24 6.90 -3.32 -7.66
CA GLY A 24 7.49 -2.03 -7.32
C GLY A 24 7.12 -0.95 -8.35
N THR A 25 7.97 -0.67 -9.33
CA THR A 25 7.71 0.35 -10.36
C THR A 25 7.28 -0.23 -11.70
N THR A 26 7.27 -1.56 -11.82
CA THR A 26 7.00 -2.24 -13.09
C THR A 26 5.68 -3.00 -13.01
N TRP A 27 4.71 -2.56 -13.81
CA TRP A 27 3.46 -3.28 -14.04
C TRP A 27 3.73 -4.48 -14.95
N GLN A 28 3.14 -5.62 -14.61
CA GLN A 28 3.37 -6.89 -15.30
C GLN A 28 2.15 -7.30 -16.13
N GLU A 29 2.40 -7.80 -17.31
CA GLU A 29 1.38 -8.49 -18.10
C GLU A 29 1.00 -9.80 -17.39
N CYS A 30 -0.28 -9.94 -17.07
CA CYS A 30 -0.84 -11.14 -16.41
C CYS A 30 -1.71 -11.91 -17.37
N ALA A 31 -1.76 -13.23 -17.20
CA ALA A 31 -2.53 -14.12 -18.08
C ALA A 31 -3.87 -14.63 -17.47
N GLY A 32 -4.22 -14.14 -16.28
CA GLY A 32 -5.47 -14.51 -15.60
C GLY A 32 -6.70 -13.88 -16.23
N ASP A 33 -7.88 -14.20 -15.69
CA ASP A 33 -9.15 -13.67 -16.17
C ASP A 33 -9.32 -12.18 -15.90
N LEU A 34 -10.22 -11.52 -16.61
CA LEU A 34 -10.61 -10.14 -16.32
C LEU A 34 -11.58 -10.12 -15.12
N LEU A 35 -11.26 -9.27 -14.16
CA LEU A 35 -12.17 -8.91 -13.08
C LEU A 35 -12.64 -7.48 -13.29
N THR A 36 -13.93 -7.28 -13.51
CA THR A 36 -14.52 -5.96 -13.71
C THR A 36 -15.09 -5.42 -12.40
N SER A 37 -14.69 -4.23 -12.02
CA SER A 37 -15.29 -3.49 -10.91
C SER A 37 -16.48 -2.67 -11.41
N CYS A 38 -17.61 -2.76 -10.68
CA CYS A 38 -18.84 -2.05 -10.97
C CYS A 38 -19.28 -1.23 -9.76
N SER A 39 -19.80 -0.04 -10.02
CA SER A 39 -20.37 0.79 -8.95
C SER A 39 -21.68 0.19 -8.41
N PRO A 40 -21.80 -0.01 -7.09
CA PRO A 40 -23.04 -0.47 -6.49
C PRO A 40 -24.17 0.59 -6.52
N ALA A 41 -23.84 1.85 -6.80
CA ALA A 41 -24.82 2.92 -6.84
C ALA A 41 -25.67 2.93 -8.11
N ASP A 42 -25.06 2.57 -9.27
CA ASP A 42 -25.75 2.62 -10.57
C ASP A 42 -25.47 1.41 -11.47
N GLY A 43 -24.68 0.43 -10.97
CA GLY A 43 -24.34 -0.80 -11.68
C GLY A 43 -23.39 -0.61 -12.87
N LYS A 44 -22.83 0.58 -13.08
CA LYS A 44 -21.94 0.83 -14.21
C LYS A 44 -20.56 0.26 -13.97
N GLU A 45 -19.96 -0.23 -15.03
CA GLU A 45 -18.56 -0.64 -15.03
C GLU A 45 -17.65 0.56 -14.79
N ILE A 46 -16.67 0.40 -13.89
CA ILE A 46 -15.64 1.38 -13.58
C ILE A 46 -14.40 1.12 -14.42
N ALA A 47 -13.80 -0.04 -14.22
CA ALA A 47 -12.63 -0.52 -14.94
C ALA A 47 -12.48 -2.03 -14.73
N SER A 48 -11.59 -2.65 -15.50
CA SER A 48 -11.26 -4.08 -15.35
C SER A 48 -9.79 -4.24 -14.99
N ILE A 49 -9.49 -5.33 -14.30
CA ILE A 49 -8.14 -5.73 -13.91
C ILE A 49 -7.86 -7.12 -14.51
N ARG A 50 -6.70 -7.27 -15.15
CA ARG A 50 -6.19 -8.58 -15.56
C ARG A 50 -5.57 -9.26 -14.33
N GLN A 51 -6.22 -10.31 -13.83
CA GLN A 51 -5.79 -10.99 -12.60
C GLN A 51 -4.42 -11.67 -12.78
N ALA A 52 -3.63 -11.68 -11.70
CA ALA A 52 -2.42 -12.47 -11.63
C ALA A 52 -2.74 -13.97 -11.49
N THR A 53 -1.92 -14.81 -12.09
CA THR A 53 -1.96 -16.26 -11.89
C THR A 53 -1.21 -16.68 -10.63
N LEU A 54 -1.36 -17.93 -10.20
CA LEU A 54 -0.57 -18.47 -9.08
C LEU A 54 0.95 -18.44 -9.38
N ASP A 55 1.33 -18.64 -10.64
CA ASP A 55 2.73 -18.57 -11.06
C ASP A 55 3.27 -17.13 -10.95
N ASP A 56 2.50 -16.12 -11.35
CA ASP A 56 2.83 -14.71 -11.19
C ASP A 56 2.97 -14.35 -9.72
N TYR A 57 2.07 -14.83 -8.87
CA TYR A 57 2.14 -14.64 -7.42
C TYR A 57 3.43 -15.23 -6.84
N ASN A 58 3.75 -16.49 -7.16
CA ASN A 58 4.94 -17.17 -6.66
C ASN A 58 6.22 -16.43 -7.08
N LYS A 59 6.33 -16.01 -8.34
CA LYS A 59 7.46 -15.22 -8.84
C LYS A 59 7.60 -13.89 -8.09
N THR A 60 6.46 -13.24 -7.82
CA THR A 60 6.46 -11.95 -7.08
C THR A 60 6.92 -12.13 -5.65
N VAL A 61 6.47 -13.19 -4.97
CA VAL A 61 6.92 -13.53 -3.61
C VAL A 61 8.43 -13.77 -3.59
N GLU A 62 8.96 -14.52 -4.55
CA GLU A 62 10.42 -14.75 -4.65
C GLU A 62 11.21 -13.44 -4.87
N LEU A 63 10.72 -12.55 -5.72
CA LEU A 63 11.33 -11.24 -5.93
C LEU A 63 11.31 -10.40 -4.66
N ALA A 64 10.18 -10.37 -3.96
CA ALA A 64 10.02 -9.64 -2.71
C ALA A 64 10.92 -10.19 -1.59
N LEU A 65 11.06 -11.51 -1.48
CA LEU A 65 11.99 -12.14 -0.53
C LEU A 65 13.45 -11.77 -0.82
N ARG A 66 13.85 -11.75 -2.09
CA ARG A 66 15.19 -11.29 -2.48
C ARG A 66 15.38 -9.81 -2.14
N ALA A 67 14.43 -8.96 -2.46
CA ALA A 67 14.48 -7.53 -2.12
C ALA A 67 14.57 -7.31 -0.61
N PHE A 68 13.86 -8.11 0.21
CA PHE A 68 13.89 -8.03 1.66
C PHE A 68 15.32 -8.22 2.23
N THR A 69 16.14 -9.09 1.65
CA THR A 69 17.50 -9.35 2.15
C THR A 69 18.38 -8.09 2.13
N GLU A 70 18.15 -7.19 1.18
CA GLU A 70 18.83 -5.90 1.10
C GLU A 70 18.07 -4.79 1.85
N TRP A 71 16.74 -4.74 1.71
CA TRP A 71 15.90 -3.74 2.35
C TRP A 71 16.01 -3.74 3.88
N ARG A 72 16.13 -4.91 4.50
CA ARG A 72 16.32 -5.04 5.95
C ARG A 72 17.62 -4.41 6.46
N LYS A 73 18.63 -4.25 5.62
CA LYS A 73 19.92 -3.62 5.95
C LYS A 73 19.83 -2.08 5.93
N VAL A 74 18.82 -1.53 5.26
CA VAL A 74 18.61 -0.08 5.20
C VAL A 74 18.14 0.40 6.59
N PRO A 75 18.78 1.43 7.18
CA PRO A 75 18.38 1.97 8.48
C PRO A 75 16.90 2.37 8.51
N ALA A 76 16.21 2.07 9.63
CA ALA A 76 14.77 2.33 9.77
C ALA A 76 14.36 3.77 9.41
N PRO A 77 15.07 4.85 9.80
CA PRO A 77 14.72 6.21 9.40
C PRO A 77 14.81 6.45 7.88
N ARG A 78 15.70 5.73 7.17
CA ARG A 78 15.78 5.80 5.71
C ARG A 78 14.60 5.10 5.04
N ARG A 79 14.15 3.97 5.59
CA ARG A 79 12.92 3.33 5.14
C ARG A 79 11.70 4.21 5.40
N GLY A 80 11.66 4.88 6.57
CA GLY A 80 10.63 5.86 6.90
C GLY A 80 10.55 7.02 5.90
N GLU A 81 11.67 7.45 5.33
CA GLU A 81 11.67 8.49 4.29
C GLU A 81 10.92 8.07 3.02
N VAL A 82 11.02 6.81 2.63
CA VAL A 82 10.23 6.27 1.50
C VAL A 82 8.73 6.31 1.82
N VAL A 83 8.35 5.91 3.04
CA VAL A 83 6.95 5.98 3.51
C VAL A 83 6.45 7.43 3.55
N ARG A 84 7.30 8.38 3.95
CA ARG A 84 6.95 9.81 3.92
C ARG A 84 6.62 10.28 2.50
N GLN A 85 7.39 9.85 1.50
CA GLN A 85 7.12 10.18 0.09
C GLN A 85 5.79 9.59 -0.38
N ILE A 86 5.47 8.34 0.01
CA ILE A 86 4.16 7.73 -0.25
C ILE A 86 3.03 8.59 0.36
N GLY A 87 3.16 9.00 1.62
CA GLY A 87 2.18 9.86 2.28
C GLY A 87 1.99 11.22 1.59
N LEU A 88 3.05 11.80 1.01
CA LEU A 88 2.95 13.04 0.23
C LEU A 88 2.17 12.84 -1.09
N GLU A 89 2.40 11.73 -1.80
CA GLU A 89 1.63 11.42 -3.01
C GLU A 89 0.16 11.12 -2.67
N LEU A 90 -0.12 10.41 -1.58
CA LEU A 90 -1.49 10.20 -1.11
C LEU A 90 -2.21 11.52 -0.83
N ARG A 91 -1.54 12.51 -0.21
CA ARG A 91 -2.10 13.85 0.02
C ARG A 91 -2.45 14.55 -1.29
N LYS A 92 -1.57 14.45 -2.27
CA LYS A 92 -1.74 15.06 -3.59
C LYS A 92 -2.94 14.48 -4.34
N TYR A 93 -3.14 13.16 -4.23
CA TYR A 93 -4.22 12.45 -4.91
C TYR A 93 -5.43 12.17 -4.00
N LYS A 94 -5.52 12.79 -2.82
CA LYS A 94 -6.58 12.49 -1.85
C LYS A 94 -7.98 12.65 -2.42
N GLU A 95 -8.22 13.72 -3.17
CA GLU A 95 -9.56 13.98 -3.71
C GLU A 95 -9.98 12.95 -4.78
N PRO A 96 -9.21 12.69 -5.86
CA PRO A 96 -9.59 11.69 -6.83
C PRO A 96 -9.65 10.27 -6.25
N LEU A 97 -8.76 9.89 -5.33
CA LEU A 97 -8.81 8.61 -4.63
C LEU A 97 -10.08 8.49 -3.77
N GLY A 98 -10.43 9.53 -3.00
CA GLY A 98 -11.65 9.54 -2.18
C GLY A 98 -12.92 9.42 -3.04
N ARG A 99 -12.95 10.03 -4.23
CA ARG A 99 -14.05 9.87 -5.20
C ARG A 99 -14.12 8.43 -5.71
N LEU A 100 -12.98 7.81 -6.02
CA LEU A 100 -12.93 6.42 -6.48
C LEU A 100 -13.46 5.47 -5.41
N VAL A 101 -12.98 5.60 -4.16
CA VAL A 101 -13.47 4.79 -3.02
C VAL A 101 -14.98 4.93 -2.86
N SER A 102 -15.50 6.16 -2.90
CA SER A 102 -16.95 6.41 -2.78
C SER A 102 -17.74 5.74 -3.89
N TYR A 103 -17.28 5.82 -5.12
CA TYR A 103 -17.99 5.29 -6.28
C TYR A 103 -17.93 3.76 -6.35
N GLU A 104 -16.77 3.18 -6.05
CA GLU A 104 -16.56 1.74 -6.10
C GLU A 104 -17.24 1.01 -4.92
N MET A 105 -17.21 1.61 -3.73
CA MET A 105 -17.75 0.99 -2.52
C MET A 105 -19.19 1.43 -2.16
N GLY A 106 -19.72 2.42 -2.86
CA GLY A 106 -21.04 2.97 -2.56
C GLY A 106 -21.10 3.79 -1.26
N LYS A 107 -19.95 4.31 -0.81
CA LYS A 107 -19.84 5.17 0.38
C LYS A 107 -20.15 6.62 0.05
N ILE A 108 -20.57 7.42 1.04
CA ILE A 108 -20.64 8.87 0.86
C ILE A 108 -19.24 9.44 0.68
N TYR A 109 -19.14 10.58 -0.01
CA TYR A 109 -17.87 11.18 -0.39
C TYR A 109 -16.97 11.50 0.83
N GLN A 110 -17.54 11.93 1.94
CA GLN A 110 -16.78 12.21 3.14
C GLN A 110 -16.10 10.95 3.73
N GLU A 111 -16.77 9.81 3.66
CA GLU A 111 -16.15 8.53 4.07
C GLU A 111 -15.04 8.11 3.12
N GLY A 112 -15.24 8.26 1.79
CA GLY A 112 -14.17 8.02 0.82
C GLY A 112 -12.92 8.87 1.07
N LEU A 113 -13.11 10.16 1.39
CA LEU A 113 -12.00 11.03 1.81
C LEU A 113 -11.37 10.59 3.14
N GLY A 114 -12.18 10.08 4.07
CA GLY A 114 -11.73 9.55 5.37
C GLY A 114 -10.81 8.35 5.21
N GLU A 115 -11.15 7.40 4.35
CA GLU A 115 -10.32 6.23 4.05
C GLU A 115 -8.92 6.64 3.54
N VAL A 116 -8.87 7.62 2.63
CA VAL A 116 -7.57 8.11 2.13
C VAL A 116 -6.82 8.91 3.21
N GLN A 117 -7.55 9.64 4.08
CA GLN A 117 -6.93 10.31 5.22
C GLN A 117 -6.28 9.31 6.16
N GLU A 118 -6.93 8.20 6.44
CA GLU A 118 -6.37 7.15 7.28
C GLU A 118 -5.08 6.56 6.69
N MET A 119 -5.02 6.33 5.38
CA MET A 119 -3.77 5.93 4.71
C MET A 119 -2.64 6.94 4.95
N ILE A 120 -2.96 8.24 4.88
CA ILE A 120 -2.00 9.34 5.11
C ILE A 120 -1.53 9.34 6.56
N ASP A 121 -2.45 9.21 7.52
CA ASP A 121 -2.16 9.24 8.95
C ASP A 121 -1.29 8.05 9.37
N ILE A 122 -1.53 6.88 8.79
CA ILE A 122 -0.69 5.69 9.00
C ILE A 122 0.72 5.87 8.40
N CYS A 123 0.86 6.55 7.27
CA CYS A 123 2.19 6.91 6.76
C CYS A 123 2.93 7.81 7.76
N ASP A 124 2.29 8.85 8.29
CA ASP A 124 2.90 9.74 9.28
C ASP A 124 3.28 9.00 10.56
N PHE A 125 2.40 8.14 11.05
CA PHE A 125 2.66 7.29 12.21
C PHE A 125 3.87 6.37 11.97
N ALA A 126 3.92 5.67 10.84
CA ALA A 126 5.03 4.80 10.49
C ALA A 126 6.37 5.55 10.37
N VAL A 127 6.35 6.77 9.82
CA VAL A 127 7.55 7.64 9.78
C VAL A 127 8.04 7.96 11.18
N GLY A 128 7.14 8.30 12.11
CA GLY A 128 7.45 8.51 13.53
C GLY A 128 8.06 7.26 14.15
N GLN A 129 7.41 6.11 13.98
CA GLN A 129 7.87 4.83 14.51
C GLN A 129 9.23 4.40 13.97
N SER A 130 9.60 4.80 12.78
CA SER A 130 10.92 4.49 12.21
C SER A 130 12.09 4.99 13.06
N ARG A 131 11.84 5.93 14.00
CA ARG A 131 12.81 6.51 14.94
C ARG A 131 12.54 6.17 16.41
N GLN A 132 11.38 5.60 16.73
CA GLN A 132 10.86 5.48 18.10
C GLN A 132 10.51 4.05 18.52
N LEU A 133 10.88 3.04 17.76
CA LEU A 133 10.74 1.65 18.18
C LEU A 133 11.83 1.30 19.19
N TYR A 134 11.67 1.82 20.42
CA TYR A 134 12.58 1.53 21.53
C TYR A 134 12.29 0.14 22.09
N GLY A 135 13.34 -0.63 22.43
CA GLY A 135 13.22 -1.81 23.27
C GLY A 135 13.47 -1.48 24.74
N PHE A 136 13.10 -2.38 25.64
CA PHE A 136 13.46 -2.28 27.05
C PHE A 136 14.90 -2.71 27.25
N THR A 137 15.59 -2.06 28.18
CA THR A 137 16.88 -2.50 28.71
C THR A 137 16.68 -2.93 30.16
N MET A 138 17.07 -4.18 30.49
CA MET A 138 16.86 -4.77 31.78
C MET A 138 18.19 -5.12 32.45
N GLN A 139 18.21 -5.09 33.78
CA GLN A 139 19.37 -5.56 34.53
C GLN A 139 19.39 -7.10 34.58
N SER A 140 20.58 -7.68 34.45
CA SER A 140 20.78 -9.10 34.59
C SER A 140 21.25 -9.45 36.02
N GLU A 141 20.76 -10.53 36.56
CA GLU A 141 21.29 -11.13 37.81
C GLU A 141 22.65 -11.83 37.61
N ARG A 142 23.05 -12.04 36.34
CA ARG A 142 24.29 -12.77 36.00
C ARG A 142 25.41 -11.78 35.63
N PRO A 143 26.62 -11.96 36.18
CA PRO A 143 27.77 -11.17 35.79
C PRO A 143 28.08 -11.26 34.30
N GLY A 144 28.41 -10.14 33.69
CA GLY A 144 28.79 -10.09 32.27
C GLY A 144 27.64 -10.28 31.27
N HIS A 145 26.38 -10.33 31.74
CA HIS A 145 25.20 -10.44 30.88
C HIS A 145 24.51 -9.08 30.66
N ARG A 146 24.08 -8.84 29.45
CA ARG A 146 23.26 -7.68 29.07
C ARG A 146 21.93 -8.16 28.47
N MET A 147 20.84 -7.59 28.95
CA MET A 147 19.48 -7.94 28.53
C MET A 147 18.80 -6.73 27.92
N TYR A 148 18.25 -6.87 26.74
CA TYR A 148 17.48 -5.83 26.07
C TYR A 148 16.58 -6.42 24.99
N ASP A 149 15.49 -5.73 24.67
CA ASP A 149 14.63 -6.02 23.55
C ASP A 149 15.11 -5.24 22.30
N GLN A 150 15.00 -5.87 21.16
CA GLN A 150 15.31 -5.23 19.89
C GLN A 150 14.27 -5.62 18.84
N TYR A 151 13.73 -4.62 18.15
CA TYR A 151 12.81 -4.82 17.05
C TYR A 151 13.55 -5.09 15.76
N HIS A 152 13.15 -6.14 15.05
CA HIS A 152 13.68 -6.50 13.74
C HIS A 152 12.58 -6.50 12.68
N PRO A 153 12.90 -6.20 11.39
CA PRO A 153 11.94 -6.33 10.31
C PRO A 153 11.38 -7.76 10.21
N LEU A 154 10.05 -7.88 10.14
CA LEU A 154 9.36 -9.18 10.01
C LEU A 154 9.64 -9.87 8.68
N GLY A 155 9.78 -9.09 7.61
CA GLY A 155 9.93 -9.58 6.25
C GLY A 155 8.73 -9.24 5.39
N LEU A 156 8.37 -10.15 4.51
CA LEU A 156 7.22 -10.00 3.62
C LEU A 156 5.93 -10.14 4.42
N VAL A 157 4.99 -9.22 4.19
CA VAL A 157 3.69 -9.19 4.85
C VAL A 157 2.61 -9.19 3.77
N GLY A 158 1.62 -10.05 3.91
CA GLY A 158 0.39 -10.00 3.11
C GLY A 158 -0.63 -9.06 3.75
N VAL A 159 -1.23 -8.21 2.94
CA VAL A 159 -2.33 -7.33 3.33
C VAL A 159 -3.53 -7.69 2.46
N VAL A 160 -4.70 -8.01 3.07
CA VAL A 160 -5.92 -8.48 2.40
C VAL A 160 -7.11 -7.63 2.83
#